data_c5a2ee643ab9856d35ba89087cb9811e
#
_entry.id   c5a2ee643ab9856d35ba89087cb9811e
#
_cell.length_a   1.000
_cell.length_b   1.000
_cell.length_c   1.000
_cell.angle_alpha   90.00
_cell.angle_beta   90.00
_cell.angle_gamma   90.00
#
_symmetry.space_group_name_H-M   'P 1'
#
loop_
_entity.id
_entity.type
_entity.pdbx_description
1 polymer ?
#
loop_
_entity_poly.entity_id
_entity_poly.type
_entity_poly.pdbx_seq_one_letter_code
_entity_poly.pdbx_strand_id
1 'polypeptide(L)'
;GPVTEADLAVDEMLKDRLRAARPDYGWLSEETPDATDRLDAETVFIIDPIDGTRAFIEGNPTWSHSLAIAKGGAVVAAVVYLPMHDKLYAATAGQGAMLNGEAIRASEQSVLAEAEVLAAKPAMEPHNWLDADVPEMKRQFRSSLAYRMALVAEGRKDAMFTLRATWEWDVAAGTLLVAEAGGCVSDRKGGVLGFNNRHPQVNG
;
A
#
# COMPACT_ATOMS: atom_id res chain seq x y z
N GLY A 1 10.25 -7.21 -10.34
CA GLY A 1 9.72 -6.22 -11.30
C GLY A 1 10.86 -5.56 -12.07
N PRO A 2 10.59 -4.64 -13.02
CA PRO A 2 11.63 -3.77 -13.55
C PRO A 2 12.14 -2.84 -12.43
N VAL A 3 13.39 -2.43 -12.51
CA VAL A 3 14.01 -1.45 -11.63
C VAL A 3 14.68 -0.38 -12.48
N THR A 4 14.65 0.87 -12.05
CA THR A 4 15.31 1.99 -12.74
C THR A 4 16.34 2.66 -11.84
N GLU A 5 17.20 3.52 -12.40
CA GLU A 5 18.10 4.36 -11.61
C GLU A 5 17.35 5.28 -10.63
N ALA A 6 16.10 5.65 -10.95
CA ALA A 6 15.28 6.47 -10.08
C ALA A 6 14.83 5.69 -8.82
N ASP A 7 14.43 4.42 -8.97
CA ASP A 7 14.08 3.55 -7.84
C ASP A 7 15.26 3.49 -6.85
N LEU A 8 16.45 3.18 -7.37
CA LEU A 8 17.67 3.07 -6.55
C LEU A 8 18.07 4.39 -5.88
N ALA A 9 17.99 5.50 -6.62
CA ALA A 9 18.34 6.82 -6.07
C ALA A 9 17.36 7.26 -4.97
N VAL A 10 16.08 6.97 -5.12
CA VAL A 10 15.05 7.25 -4.09
C VAL A 10 15.25 6.34 -2.89
N ASP A 11 15.52 5.04 -3.09
CA ASP A 11 15.80 4.10 -1.99
C ASP A 11 17.00 4.55 -1.15
N GLU A 12 18.13 4.85 -1.80
CA GLU A 12 19.35 5.31 -1.13
C GLU A 12 19.10 6.60 -0.35
N MET A 13 18.47 7.60 -0.97
CA MET A 13 18.17 8.88 -0.32
C MET A 13 17.25 8.72 0.89
N LEU A 14 16.20 7.89 0.78
CA LEU A 14 15.29 7.62 1.88
C LEU A 14 15.98 6.86 3.00
N LYS A 15 16.78 5.83 2.67
CA LYS A 15 17.54 5.03 3.63
C LYS A 15 18.49 5.89 4.45
N ASP A 16 19.27 6.74 3.78
CA ASP A 16 20.22 7.62 4.44
C ASP A 16 19.52 8.58 5.41
N ARG A 17 18.46 9.25 4.96
CA ARG A 17 17.74 10.24 5.77
C ARG A 17 16.96 9.61 6.91
N LEU A 18 16.22 8.54 6.64
CA LEU A 18 15.37 7.92 7.65
C LEU A 18 16.18 7.18 8.71
N ARG A 19 17.23 6.46 8.32
CA ARG A 19 18.12 5.80 9.29
C ARG A 19 18.99 6.77 10.07
N ALA A 20 19.38 7.89 9.49
CA ALA A 20 20.05 8.95 10.28
C ALA A 20 19.12 9.53 11.36
N ALA A 21 17.83 9.68 11.07
CA ALA A 21 16.83 10.16 12.02
C ALA A 21 16.40 9.09 13.05
N ARG A 22 16.44 7.81 12.70
CA ARG A 22 16.02 6.67 13.54
C ARG A 22 16.96 5.49 13.32
N PRO A 23 18.17 5.52 13.88
CA PRO A 23 19.21 4.52 13.64
C PRO A 23 18.86 3.11 14.15
N ASP A 24 18.00 3.02 15.17
CA ASP A 24 17.57 1.77 15.78
C ASP A 24 16.42 1.07 15.04
N TYR A 25 15.84 1.72 13.99
CA TYR A 25 14.76 1.10 13.21
C TYR A 25 15.34 0.12 12.18
N GLY A 26 14.67 -1.02 12.02
CA GLY A 26 14.95 -1.94 10.93
C GLY A 26 14.61 -1.32 9.56
N TRP A 27 15.09 -1.97 8.50
CA TRP A 27 14.86 -1.52 7.12
C TRP A 27 14.37 -2.66 6.24
N LEU A 28 13.23 -2.48 5.62
CA LEU A 28 12.67 -3.34 4.58
C LEU A 28 12.30 -2.47 3.39
N SER A 29 12.86 -2.75 2.23
CA SER A 29 12.58 -2.02 1.00
C SER A 29 12.57 -2.98 -0.19
N GLU A 30 11.81 -2.64 -1.24
CA GLU A 30 11.82 -3.41 -2.49
C GLU A 30 13.20 -3.47 -3.13
N GLU A 31 13.96 -2.37 -3.07
CA GLU A 31 15.23 -2.20 -3.80
C GLU A 31 16.48 -2.52 -2.97
N THR A 32 16.35 -2.66 -1.67
CA THR A 32 17.45 -3.10 -0.80
C THR A 32 17.37 -4.61 -0.55
N PRO A 33 18.47 -5.38 -0.72
CA PRO A 33 18.49 -6.78 -0.29
C PRO A 33 18.03 -6.94 1.14
N ASP A 34 17.07 -7.82 1.36
CA ASP A 34 16.48 -8.04 2.70
C ASP A 34 17.51 -8.62 3.66
N ALA A 35 17.75 -7.91 4.76
CA ALA A 35 18.57 -8.36 5.87
C ALA A 35 17.67 -8.79 7.03
N THR A 36 17.85 -10.03 7.50
CA THR A 36 16.98 -10.63 8.52
C THR A 36 17.14 -9.99 9.91
N ASP A 37 18.12 -9.14 10.11
CA ASP A 37 18.33 -8.35 11.35
C ASP A 37 17.15 -7.41 11.65
N ARG A 38 16.40 -6.99 10.63
CA ARG A 38 15.16 -6.22 10.83
C ARG A 38 14.11 -6.96 11.67
N LEU A 39 14.17 -8.30 11.72
CA LEU A 39 13.24 -9.10 12.50
C LEU A 39 13.44 -8.98 14.00
N ASP A 40 14.64 -8.56 14.43
CA ASP A 40 14.98 -8.30 15.82
C ASP A 40 14.64 -6.85 16.25
N ALA A 41 14.32 -5.98 15.29
CA ALA A 41 13.93 -4.60 15.55
C ALA A 41 12.43 -4.50 15.90
N GLU A 42 12.12 -3.80 17.00
CA GLU A 42 10.73 -3.53 17.41
C GLU A 42 9.98 -2.67 16.38
N THR A 43 10.71 -1.77 15.72
CA THR A 43 10.17 -0.81 14.75
C THR A 43 10.94 -0.90 13.44
N VAL A 44 10.24 -0.93 12.31
CA VAL A 44 10.82 -1.15 10.99
C VAL A 44 10.24 -0.15 10.00
N PHE A 45 11.09 0.44 9.16
CA PHE A 45 10.66 1.11 7.93
C PHE A 45 10.32 0.06 6.87
N ILE A 46 9.18 0.23 6.20
CA ILE A 46 8.74 -0.60 5.07
C ILE A 46 8.50 0.34 3.89
N ILE A 47 9.31 0.20 2.84
CA ILE A 47 9.44 1.19 1.78
C ILE A 47 9.28 0.55 0.40
N ASP A 48 8.47 1.17 -0.44
CA ASP A 48 8.53 1.01 -1.89
C ASP A 48 8.92 2.37 -2.48
N PRO A 49 10.14 2.48 -3.02
CA PRO A 49 10.63 3.73 -3.59
C PRO A 49 9.77 4.23 -4.75
N ILE A 50 9.36 3.33 -5.65
CA ILE A 50 8.46 3.66 -6.77
C ILE A 50 7.47 2.52 -6.99
N ASP A 51 6.38 2.46 -6.21
CA ASP A 51 5.28 1.53 -6.46
C ASP A 51 4.63 1.84 -7.82
N GLY A 52 4.72 0.87 -8.71
CA GLY A 52 4.29 1.03 -10.08
C GLY A 52 5.40 1.42 -11.06
N THR A 53 6.61 0.90 -10.90
CA THR A 53 7.81 1.18 -11.75
C THR A 53 7.53 1.05 -13.24
N ARG A 54 6.68 0.10 -13.65
CA ARG A 54 6.27 -0.01 -15.07
C ARG A 54 5.54 1.23 -15.56
N ALA A 55 4.62 1.78 -14.76
CA ALA A 55 3.91 3.01 -15.08
C ALA A 55 4.87 4.20 -15.13
N PHE A 56 5.84 4.26 -14.22
CA PHE A 56 6.90 5.25 -14.23
C PHE A 56 7.70 5.22 -15.54
N ILE A 57 8.17 4.05 -15.97
CA ILE A 57 8.93 3.86 -17.23
C ILE A 57 8.10 4.29 -18.45
N GLU A 58 6.81 4.01 -18.46
CA GLU A 58 5.90 4.35 -19.55
C GLU A 58 5.43 5.82 -19.53
N GLY A 59 5.87 6.63 -18.56
CA GLY A 59 5.42 8.02 -18.40
C GLY A 59 3.95 8.14 -17.95
N ASN A 60 3.38 7.07 -17.42
CA ASN A 60 2.01 7.05 -16.91
C ASN A 60 2.00 7.61 -15.48
N PRO A 61 1.09 8.56 -15.15
CA PRO A 61 1.10 9.23 -13.84
C PRO A 61 0.58 8.36 -12.67
N THR A 62 0.36 7.04 -12.86
CA THR A 62 -0.26 6.16 -11.84
C THR A 62 0.78 5.35 -11.05
N TRP A 63 1.81 6.01 -10.55
CA TRP A 63 2.83 5.48 -9.64
C TRP A 63 2.94 6.34 -8.38
N SER A 64 3.54 5.80 -7.33
CA SER A 64 3.67 6.51 -6.04
C SER A 64 4.93 6.10 -5.29
N HIS A 65 5.35 6.93 -4.32
CA HIS A 65 6.24 6.52 -3.24
C HIS A 65 5.38 5.98 -2.09
N SER A 66 5.75 4.85 -1.51
CA SER A 66 5.03 4.22 -0.39
C SER A 66 5.99 4.02 0.79
N LEU A 67 5.69 4.67 1.92
CA LEU A 67 6.50 4.63 3.13
C LEU A 67 5.62 4.28 4.32
N ALA A 68 6.04 3.28 5.10
CA ALA A 68 5.37 2.90 6.33
C ALA A 68 6.36 2.69 7.47
N ILE A 69 5.90 2.87 8.69
CA ILE A 69 6.57 2.44 9.91
C ILE A 69 5.70 1.39 10.57
N ALA A 70 6.23 0.18 10.71
CA ALA A 70 5.60 -0.89 11.46
C ALA A 70 6.28 -1.04 12.83
N LYS A 71 5.47 -1.18 13.90
CA LYS A 71 5.91 -1.45 15.26
C LYS A 71 5.18 -2.67 15.81
N GLY A 72 5.92 -3.68 16.23
CA GLY A 72 5.34 -4.93 16.73
C GLY A 72 4.39 -5.61 15.73
N GLY A 73 4.68 -5.49 14.42
CA GLY A 73 3.87 -6.07 13.35
C GLY A 73 2.67 -5.25 12.89
N ALA A 74 2.37 -4.11 13.51
CA ALA A 74 1.29 -3.20 13.11
C ALA A 74 1.86 -1.91 12.49
N VAL A 75 1.25 -1.40 11.42
CA VAL A 75 1.64 -0.10 10.84
C VAL A 75 1.15 1.02 11.76
N VAL A 76 2.07 1.94 12.14
CA VAL A 76 1.79 3.04 13.06
C VAL A 76 1.92 4.42 12.43
N ALA A 77 2.62 4.54 11.31
CA ALA A 77 2.69 5.75 10.51
C ALA A 77 2.82 5.38 9.03
N ALA A 78 2.23 6.18 8.16
CA ALA A 78 2.19 5.93 6.73
C ALA A 78 2.22 7.22 5.91
N VAL A 79 2.91 7.16 4.78
CA VAL A 79 2.88 8.18 3.74
C VAL A 79 2.77 7.49 2.38
N VAL A 80 1.85 7.97 1.54
CA VAL A 80 1.83 7.66 0.10
C VAL A 80 1.87 8.99 -0.64
N TYR A 81 2.88 9.17 -1.49
CA TYR A 81 3.01 10.39 -2.28
C TYR A 81 2.90 10.09 -3.77
N LEU A 82 2.02 10.79 -4.44
CA LEU A 82 1.83 10.75 -5.89
C LEU A 82 2.41 12.01 -6.52
N PRO A 83 3.68 12.01 -6.95
CA PRO A 83 4.36 13.22 -7.44
C PRO A 83 3.65 13.86 -8.65
N MET A 84 3.14 13.02 -9.56
CA MET A 84 2.48 13.49 -10.78
C MET A 84 1.13 14.17 -10.53
N HIS A 85 0.59 14.05 -9.32
CA HIS A 85 -0.70 14.63 -8.93
C HIS A 85 -0.57 15.63 -7.79
N ASP A 86 0.65 15.83 -7.26
CA ASP A 86 0.92 16.64 -6.06
C ASP A 86 0.01 16.26 -4.88
N LYS A 87 -0.14 14.94 -4.65
CA LYS A 87 -0.98 14.38 -3.60
C LYS A 87 -0.14 13.66 -2.57
N LEU A 88 -0.11 14.19 -1.36
CA LEU A 88 0.54 13.59 -0.20
C LEU A 88 -0.52 13.06 0.76
N TYR A 89 -0.67 11.74 0.82
CA TYR A 89 -1.49 11.07 1.81
C TYR A 89 -0.63 10.73 3.01
N ALA A 90 -1.14 10.97 4.21
CA ALA A 90 -0.46 10.65 5.47
C ALA A 90 -1.44 10.15 6.52
N ALA A 91 -1.00 9.20 7.35
CA ALA A 91 -1.74 8.74 8.50
C ALA A 91 -0.79 8.41 9.66
N THR A 92 -1.31 8.59 10.87
CA THR A 92 -0.69 8.10 12.11
C THR A 92 -1.77 7.35 12.88
N ALA A 93 -1.42 6.21 13.46
CA ALA A 93 -2.37 5.36 14.18
C ALA A 93 -3.16 6.16 15.25
N GLY A 94 -4.48 6.12 15.18
CA GLY A 94 -5.41 6.83 16.05
C GLY A 94 -5.57 8.33 15.80
N GLN A 95 -5.01 8.87 14.70
CA GLN A 95 -5.08 10.31 14.41
C GLN A 95 -5.81 10.65 13.10
N GLY A 96 -6.36 9.64 12.43
CA GLY A 96 -7.02 9.80 11.14
C GLY A 96 -6.05 9.88 9.96
N ALA A 97 -6.63 9.91 8.75
CA ALA A 97 -5.91 10.04 7.50
C ALA A 97 -6.10 11.41 6.87
N MET A 98 -5.09 11.89 6.19
CA MET A 98 -5.04 13.22 5.56
C MET A 98 -4.57 13.13 4.11
N LEU A 99 -5.07 14.03 3.27
CA LEU A 99 -4.56 14.35 1.94
C LEU A 99 -4.14 15.82 1.92
N ASN A 100 -2.87 16.09 1.67
CA ASN A 100 -2.31 17.47 1.66
C ASN A 100 -2.67 18.28 2.92
N GLY A 101 -2.74 17.62 4.08
CA GLY A 101 -3.08 18.24 5.36
C GLY A 101 -4.58 18.33 5.68
N GLU A 102 -5.46 17.98 4.74
CA GLU A 102 -6.90 17.95 4.94
C GLU A 102 -7.38 16.54 5.30
N ALA A 103 -8.28 16.41 6.27
CA ALA A 103 -8.79 15.11 6.69
C ALA A 103 -9.61 14.45 5.57
N ILE A 104 -9.40 13.16 5.36
CA ILE A 104 -10.12 12.33 4.39
C ILE A 104 -10.89 11.20 5.05
N ARG A 105 -11.89 10.67 4.34
CA ARG A 105 -12.69 9.53 4.75
C ARG A 105 -12.95 8.58 3.60
N ALA A 106 -12.96 7.27 3.91
CA ALA A 106 -13.40 6.25 2.98
C ALA A 106 -14.88 6.41 2.63
N SER A 107 -15.26 5.86 1.49
CA SER A 107 -16.65 5.83 1.01
C SER A 107 -17.57 5.02 1.95
N GLU A 108 -18.84 5.39 2.02
CA GLU A 108 -19.90 4.65 2.71
C GLU A 108 -20.73 3.76 1.77
N GLN A 109 -20.24 3.50 0.54
CA GLN A 109 -20.94 2.65 -0.43
C GLN A 109 -21.11 1.22 0.11
N SER A 110 -22.35 0.78 0.22
CA SER A 110 -22.71 -0.54 0.77
C SER A 110 -23.31 -1.50 -0.26
N VAL A 111 -23.60 -1.01 -1.48
CA VAL A 111 -24.16 -1.83 -2.56
C VAL A 111 -23.06 -2.25 -3.52
N LEU A 112 -22.69 -3.53 -3.50
CA LEU A 112 -21.53 -4.05 -4.25
C LEU A 112 -21.67 -3.83 -5.77
N ALA A 113 -22.84 -4.03 -6.35
CA ALA A 113 -23.09 -3.83 -7.78
C ALA A 113 -22.90 -2.36 -8.24
N GLU A 114 -22.98 -1.41 -7.31
CA GLU A 114 -22.76 0.01 -7.58
C GLU A 114 -21.33 0.44 -7.29
N ALA A 115 -20.57 -0.39 -6.56
CA ALA A 115 -19.25 -0.05 -6.07
C ALA A 115 -18.21 0.09 -7.21
N GLU A 116 -17.41 1.13 -7.14
CA GLU A 116 -16.23 1.34 -7.98
C GLU A 116 -14.99 0.70 -7.35
N VAL A 117 -14.57 -0.43 -7.92
CA VAL A 117 -13.54 -1.30 -7.33
C VAL A 117 -12.27 -1.30 -8.14
N LEU A 118 -11.13 -1.16 -7.47
CA LEU A 118 -9.81 -1.21 -8.09
C LEU A 118 -9.24 -2.64 -7.97
N ALA A 119 -9.21 -3.36 -9.08
CA ALA A 119 -8.66 -4.71 -9.16
C ALA A 119 -8.01 -4.99 -10.51
N ALA A 120 -6.99 -5.83 -10.53
CA ALA A 120 -6.41 -6.35 -11.77
C ALA A 120 -7.40 -7.32 -12.44
N LYS A 121 -7.38 -7.37 -13.79
CA LYS A 121 -8.28 -8.25 -14.54
C LYS A 121 -8.21 -9.73 -14.09
N PRO A 122 -7.04 -10.32 -13.82
CA PRO A 122 -6.97 -11.70 -13.32
C PRO A 122 -7.68 -11.95 -11.99
N ALA A 123 -7.89 -10.94 -11.16
CA ALA A 123 -8.63 -11.11 -9.91
C ALA A 123 -10.13 -11.40 -10.15
N MET A 124 -10.64 -11.10 -11.35
CA MET A 124 -12.03 -11.37 -11.73
C MET A 124 -12.21 -12.74 -12.40
N GLU A 125 -11.17 -13.56 -12.47
CA GLU A 125 -11.28 -14.91 -13.01
C GLU A 125 -12.16 -15.79 -12.08
N PRO A 126 -13.12 -16.57 -12.62
CA PRO A 126 -14.11 -17.33 -11.83
C PRO A 126 -13.49 -18.21 -10.73
N HIS A 127 -12.32 -18.79 -10.99
CA HIS A 127 -11.64 -19.68 -10.02
C HIS A 127 -11.19 -18.96 -8.72
N ASN A 128 -11.19 -17.63 -8.68
CA ASN A 128 -10.89 -16.83 -7.48
C ASN A 128 -12.10 -16.63 -6.56
N TRP A 129 -13.29 -17.00 -7.01
CA TRP A 129 -14.55 -16.70 -6.35
C TRP A 129 -15.28 -17.96 -5.93
N LEU A 130 -16.01 -17.89 -4.82
CA LEU A 130 -16.82 -18.99 -4.33
C LEU A 130 -17.83 -19.43 -5.39
N ASP A 131 -17.96 -20.73 -5.64
CA ASP A 131 -18.83 -21.32 -6.65
C ASP A 131 -18.65 -20.75 -8.07
N ALA A 132 -17.47 -20.15 -8.35
CA ALA A 132 -17.16 -19.45 -9.59
C ALA A 132 -18.10 -18.27 -9.90
N ASP A 133 -18.83 -17.79 -8.92
CA ASP A 133 -19.76 -16.65 -9.04
C ASP A 133 -19.00 -15.33 -8.81
N VAL A 134 -18.67 -14.67 -9.92
CA VAL A 134 -17.96 -13.37 -9.89
C VAL A 134 -18.98 -12.27 -9.63
N PRO A 135 -18.89 -11.56 -8.50
CA PRO A 135 -19.88 -10.54 -8.19
C PRO A 135 -19.84 -9.36 -9.18
N GLU A 136 -21.01 -8.82 -9.46
CA GLU A 136 -21.14 -7.63 -10.30
C GLU A 136 -20.59 -6.41 -9.56
N MET A 137 -19.68 -5.65 -10.21
CA MET A 137 -19.08 -4.42 -9.69
C MET A 137 -18.47 -3.57 -10.81
N LYS A 138 -18.30 -2.28 -10.59
CA LYS A 138 -17.67 -1.36 -11.55
C LYS A 138 -16.14 -1.41 -11.42
N ARG A 139 -15.50 -2.40 -12.07
CA ARG A 139 -14.05 -2.62 -11.98
C ARG A 139 -13.26 -1.56 -12.76
N GLN A 140 -12.25 -1.01 -12.10
CA GLN A 140 -11.21 -0.15 -12.68
C GLN A 140 -9.81 -0.66 -12.32
N PHE A 141 -8.78 -0.03 -12.88
CA PHE A 141 -7.39 -0.42 -12.64
C PHE A 141 -6.48 0.81 -12.53
N ARG A 142 -5.47 0.70 -11.68
CA ARG A 142 -4.29 1.58 -11.58
C ARG A 142 -3.08 0.68 -11.34
N SER A 143 -1.88 1.11 -11.74
CA SER A 143 -0.65 0.28 -11.65
C SER A 143 -0.21 0.11 -10.20
N SER A 144 -0.01 1.19 -9.47
CA SER A 144 0.42 1.20 -8.08
C SER A 144 -0.65 0.67 -7.13
N LEU A 145 -0.29 -0.24 -6.23
CA LEU A 145 -1.18 -0.74 -5.18
C LEU A 145 -1.38 0.30 -4.07
N ALA A 146 -0.32 0.98 -3.65
CA ALA A 146 -0.41 2.05 -2.67
C ALA A 146 -1.33 3.19 -3.17
N TYR A 147 -1.25 3.54 -4.47
CA TYR A 147 -2.17 4.51 -5.06
C TYR A 147 -3.63 4.03 -5.03
N ARG A 148 -3.87 2.73 -5.32
CA ARG A 148 -5.25 2.19 -5.23
C ARG A 148 -5.81 2.34 -3.82
N MET A 149 -5.02 1.99 -2.80
CA MET A 149 -5.43 2.11 -1.40
C MET A 149 -5.62 3.56 -0.98
N ALA A 150 -4.77 4.48 -1.46
CA ALA A 150 -4.95 5.92 -1.24
C ALA A 150 -6.27 6.44 -1.82
N LEU A 151 -6.68 5.97 -3.01
CA LEU A 151 -7.98 6.33 -3.60
C LEU A 151 -9.18 5.77 -2.80
N VAL A 152 -9.02 4.62 -2.15
CA VAL A 152 -10.03 4.08 -1.22
C VAL A 152 -10.08 4.93 0.05
N ALA A 153 -8.94 5.27 0.64
CA ALA A 153 -8.88 6.15 1.81
C ALA A 153 -9.47 7.55 1.55
N GLU A 154 -9.30 8.09 0.32
CA GLU A 154 -9.87 9.38 -0.11
C GLU A 154 -11.39 9.29 -0.39
N GLY A 155 -12.00 8.10 -0.40
CA GLY A 155 -13.40 7.88 -0.76
C GLY A 155 -13.72 8.05 -2.26
N ARG A 156 -12.70 8.13 -3.11
CA ARG A 156 -12.87 8.24 -4.58
C ARG A 156 -13.09 6.89 -5.24
N LYS A 157 -12.76 5.83 -4.54
CA LYS A 157 -13.06 4.45 -4.90
C LYS A 157 -13.57 3.74 -3.65
N ASP A 158 -14.48 2.81 -3.86
CA ASP A 158 -15.19 2.16 -2.76
C ASP A 158 -14.40 0.99 -2.18
N ALA A 159 -13.63 0.29 -3.02
CA ALA A 159 -12.78 -0.81 -2.59
C ALA A 159 -11.57 -1.03 -3.52
N MET A 160 -10.58 -1.74 -3.01
CA MET A 160 -9.56 -2.40 -3.82
C MET A 160 -9.31 -3.80 -3.29
N PHE A 161 -8.97 -4.71 -4.17
CA PHE A 161 -8.49 -6.02 -3.76
C PHE A 161 -7.43 -6.57 -4.71
N THR A 162 -6.58 -7.41 -4.14
CA THR A 162 -5.68 -8.31 -4.84
C THR A 162 -5.85 -9.71 -4.24
N LEU A 163 -5.97 -10.73 -5.08
CA LEU A 163 -6.23 -12.11 -4.64
C LEU A 163 -4.97 -12.99 -4.75
N ARG A 164 -3.82 -12.37 -4.67
CA ARG A 164 -2.50 -13.02 -4.69
C ARG A 164 -1.65 -12.56 -3.53
N ALA A 165 -0.64 -13.32 -3.17
CA ALA A 165 0.38 -12.85 -2.25
C ALA A 165 0.97 -11.51 -2.75
N THR A 166 1.11 -10.55 -1.85
CA THR A 166 1.51 -9.18 -2.15
C THR A 166 2.65 -8.79 -1.23
N TRP A 167 3.64 -8.11 -1.76
CA TRP A 167 4.75 -7.63 -0.94
C TRP A 167 4.28 -6.60 0.09
N GLU A 168 4.91 -6.60 1.25
CA GLU A 168 4.52 -5.69 2.35
C GLU A 168 4.68 -4.23 1.96
N TRP A 169 5.73 -3.87 1.21
CA TRP A 169 5.99 -2.49 0.79
C TRP A 169 4.93 -1.93 -0.15
N ASP A 170 4.25 -2.78 -0.93
CA ASP A 170 3.14 -2.38 -1.81
C ASP A 170 1.89 -1.91 -1.02
N VAL A 171 1.67 -2.46 0.19
CA VAL A 171 0.38 -2.32 0.88
C VAL A 171 0.45 -1.79 2.32
N ALA A 172 1.62 -1.80 2.96
CA ALA A 172 1.74 -1.40 4.36
C ALA A 172 1.23 0.04 4.61
N ALA A 173 1.69 1.01 3.83
CA ALA A 173 1.24 2.39 3.97
C ALA A 173 -0.26 2.54 3.71
N GLY A 174 -0.75 1.91 2.63
CA GLY A 174 -2.17 1.92 2.27
C GLY A 174 -3.07 1.31 3.34
N THR A 175 -2.60 0.28 4.04
CA THR A 175 -3.35 -0.38 5.12
C THR A 175 -3.70 0.62 6.23
N LEU A 176 -2.74 1.40 6.70
CA LEU A 176 -3.01 2.41 7.73
C LEU A 176 -3.86 3.55 7.19
N LEU A 177 -3.59 4.04 5.97
CA LEU A 177 -4.39 5.11 5.35
C LEU A 177 -5.87 4.75 5.29
N VAL A 178 -6.20 3.54 4.81
CA VAL A 178 -7.60 3.09 4.70
C VAL A 178 -8.23 2.92 6.09
N ALA A 179 -7.53 2.30 7.04
CA ALA A 179 -8.03 2.10 8.39
C ALA A 179 -8.31 3.45 9.10
N GLU A 180 -7.37 4.39 9.03
CA GLU A 180 -7.51 5.72 9.64
C GLU A 180 -8.53 6.62 8.93
N ALA A 181 -8.85 6.33 7.67
CA ALA A 181 -9.95 6.95 6.95
C ALA A 181 -11.33 6.34 7.29
N GLY A 182 -11.39 5.34 8.17
CA GLY A 182 -12.63 4.67 8.59
C GLY A 182 -13.03 3.48 7.68
N GLY A 183 -12.15 3.06 6.77
CA GLY A 183 -12.34 1.87 5.95
C GLY A 183 -11.92 0.59 6.67
N CYS A 184 -12.16 -0.57 6.04
CA CYS A 184 -11.76 -1.88 6.54
C CYS A 184 -10.65 -2.47 5.67
N VAL A 185 -9.63 -3.06 6.30
CA VAL A 185 -8.55 -3.77 5.61
C VAL A 185 -8.40 -5.17 6.21
N SER A 186 -8.35 -6.18 5.36
CA SER A 186 -8.14 -7.58 5.76
C SER A 186 -7.42 -8.35 4.68
N ASP A 187 -6.94 -9.53 5.02
CA ASP A 187 -6.59 -10.53 4.03
C ASP A 187 -7.86 -11.11 3.36
N ARG A 188 -7.68 -11.95 2.34
CA ARG A 188 -8.79 -12.59 1.61
C ARG A 188 -9.68 -13.53 2.45
N LYS A 189 -9.32 -13.79 3.71
CA LYS A 189 -10.09 -14.60 4.68
C LYS A 189 -10.72 -13.76 5.79
N GLY A 190 -10.57 -12.43 5.73
CA GLY A 190 -11.03 -11.51 6.77
C GLY A 190 -10.07 -11.40 7.97
N GLY A 191 -8.85 -11.92 7.85
CA GLY A 191 -7.81 -11.83 8.88
C GLY A 191 -7.10 -10.49 8.87
N VAL A 192 -6.56 -10.10 10.04
CA VAL A 192 -5.76 -8.88 10.19
C VAL A 192 -4.39 -9.06 9.50
N LEU A 193 -3.94 -8.06 8.75
CA LEU A 193 -2.62 -8.06 8.14
C LEU A 193 -1.54 -7.78 9.19
N GLY A 194 -0.51 -8.63 9.20
CA GLY A 194 0.70 -8.43 9.99
C GLY A 194 1.88 -8.10 9.08
N PHE A 195 2.77 -7.23 9.56
CA PHE A 195 3.92 -6.72 8.81
C PHE A 195 5.25 -7.09 9.49
N ASN A 196 6.35 -6.90 8.77
CA ASN A 196 7.68 -7.35 9.16
C ASN A 196 7.78 -8.89 9.26
N ASN A 197 7.10 -9.60 8.36
CA ASN A 197 7.18 -11.05 8.30
C ASN A 197 8.56 -11.51 7.82
N ARG A 198 8.98 -12.72 8.23
CA ARG A 198 10.24 -13.33 7.75
C ARG A 198 10.28 -13.41 6.22
N HIS A 199 9.20 -13.77 5.58
CA HIS A 199 8.99 -13.59 4.14
C HIS A 199 8.05 -12.38 4.00
N PRO A 200 8.53 -11.24 3.48
CA PRO A 200 7.81 -9.97 3.56
C PRO A 200 6.64 -9.90 2.57
N GLN A 201 5.71 -10.82 2.70
CA GLN A 201 4.46 -10.89 1.94
C GLN A 201 3.26 -11.07 2.86
N VAL A 202 2.14 -10.51 2.44
CA VAL A 202 0.81 -10.73 3.02
C VAL A 202 -0.08 -11.48 2.02
N ASN A 203 -1.08 -12.19 2.54
CA ASN A 203 -2.07 -12.83 1.70
C ASN A 203 -3.04 -11.77 1.17
N GLY A 204 -3.19 -11.74 -0.14
CA GLY A 204 -4.13 -10.83 -0.80
C GLY A 204 -5.58 -11.20 -0.57
#